data_613a08a984e89eb8ed9ad341bf4e5c83
#
_entry.id   613a08a984e89eb8ed9ad341bf4e5c83
#
_cell.length_a   1.000
_cell.length_b   1.000
_cell.length_c   1.000
_cell.angle_alpha   90.00
_cell.angle_beta   90.00
_cell.angle_gamma   90.00
#
_symmetry.space_group_name_H-M   'P 1'
#
loop_
_entity.id
_entity.type
_entity.pdbx_description
1 polymer ?
#
loop_
_entity_poly.entity_id
_entity_poly.type
_entity_poly.pdbx_seq_one_letter_code
_entity_poly.pdbx_strand_id
1 'polypeptide(L)'
;AFVAGVGTGGTICGVARALKKHNPKIHIVAVEPAASPVLEGGEAAPHRIQGIGANFIPKLYDASVVDEVISVPDDEAIRAGRELAATEGLLAGISSGAAVYAARQLSLRPEFKNKKIVALLPDTGERYLSTELFAFDAYPLD
;
A
#
# COMPACT_ATOMS: atom_id res chain seq x y z
N ALA A 1 8.05 -1.98 -11.41
CA ALA A 1 6.82 -2.36 -10.71
C ALA A 1 5.98 -1.13 -10.40
N PHE A 2 4.68 -1.33 -10.22
CA PHE A 2 3.73 -0.35 -9.72
C PHE A 2 3.01 -0.92 -8.50
N VAL A 3 3.00 -0.17 -7.39
CA VAL A 3 2.48 -0.58 -6.08
C VAL A 3 1.38 0.38 -5.65
N ALA A 4 0.21 -0.12 -5.30
CA ALA A 4 -0.88 0.71 -4.79
C ALA A 4 -1.78 -0.06 -3.81
N GLY A 5 -2.29 0.63 -2.79
CA GLY A 5 -3.31 0.13 -1.89
C GLY A 5 -4.65 -0.07 -2.60
N VAL A 6 -5.42 -1.07 -2.14
CA VAL A 6 -6.72 -1.40 -2.69
C VAL A 6 -7.84 -0.93 -1.76
N GLY A 7 -8.47 0.19 -2.12
CA GLY A 7 -9.75 0.61 -1.55
C GLY A 7 -10.90 0.09 -2.39
N THR A 8 -11.30 0.82 -3.43
CA THR A 8 -12.33 0.36 -4.39
C THR A 8 -11.80 -0.55 -5.49
N GLY A 9 -10.47 -0.61 -5.66
CA GLY A 9 -9.81 -1.31 -6.77
C GLY A 9 -9.70 -0.51 -8.06
N GLY A 10 -10.34 0.67 -8.13
CA GLY A 10 -10.37 1.47 -9.36
C GLY A 10 -8.99 1.94 -9.81
N THR A 11 -8.19 2.47 -8.88
CA THR A 11 -6.83 2.97 -9.19
C THR A 11 -5.91 1.86 -9.65
N ILE A 12 -5.75 0.80 -8.84
CA ILE A 12 -4.81 -0.29 -9.18
C ILE A 12 -5.18 -0.95 -10.50
N CYS A 13 -6.45 -1.27 -10.73
CA CYS A 13 -6.90 -1.95 -11.95
C CYS A 13 -6.86 -1.03 -13.17
N GLY A 14 -7.24 0.24 -13.03
CA GLY A 14 -7.17 1.23 -14.10
C GLY A 14 -5.74 1.47 -14.57
N VAL A 15 -4.82 1.70 -13.63
CA VAL A 15 -3.40 1.88 -13.91
C VAL A 15 -2.78 0.62 -14.49
N ALA A 16 -3.09 -0.55 -13.91
CA ALA A 16 -2.58 -1.83 -14.39
C ALA A 16 -2.94 -2.08 -15.86
N ARG A 17 -4.21 -1.88 -16.23
CA ARG A 17 -4.65 -2.03 -17.64
C ARG A 17 -3.91 -1.08 -18.57
N ALA A 18 -3.74 0.18 -18.18
CA ALA A 18 -3.02 1.17 -18.99
C ALA A 18 -1.53 0.82 -19.13
N LEU A 19 -0.86 0.50 -18.05
CA LEU A 19 0.55 0.17 -18.03
C LEU A 19 0.84 -1.13 -18.78
N LYS A 20 0.06 -2.19 -18.54
CA LYS A 20 0.24 -3.49 -19.22
C LYS A 20 -0.07 -3.43 -20.71
N LYS A 21 -0.96 -2.55 -21.15
CA LYS A 21 -1.19 -2.28 -22.56
C LYS A 21 0.06 -1.70 -23.23
N HIS A 22 0.81 -0.87 -22.51
CA HIS A 22 2.06 -0.27 -22.99
C HIS A 22 3.25 -1.22 -22.83
N ASN A 23 3.35 -1.90 -21.68
CA ASN A 23 4.40 -2.89 -21.40
C ASN A 23 3.83 -4.03 -20.53
N PRO A 24 3.52 -5.20 -21.13
CA PRO A 24 2.93 -6.33 -20.42
C PRO A 24 3.78 -6.90 -19.27
N LYS A 25 5.08 -6.58 -19.25
CA LYS A 25 6.03 -7.07 -18.23
C LYS A 25 6.06 -6.21 -16.96
N ILE A 26 5.28 -5.13 -16.88
CA ILE A 26 5.20 -4.32 -15.66
C ILE A 26 4.54 -5.17 -14.58
N HIS A 27 5.25 -5.32 -13.47
CA HIS A 27 4.76 -6.03 -12.29
C HIS A 27 3.83 -5.13 -11.48
N ILE A 28 2.59 -5.57 -11.29
CA ILE A 28 1.53 -4.83 -10.59
C ILE A 28 1.30 -5.46 -9.22
N VAL A 29 1.45 -4.65 -8.18
CA VAL A 29 1.34 -5.09 -6.79
C VAL A 29 0.19 -4.38 -6.10
N ALA A 30 -0.78 -5.15 -5.69
CA ALA A 30 -1.88 -4.69 -4.83
C ALA A 30 -1.45 -4.77 -3.36
N VAL A 31 -1.82 -3.78 -2.56
CA VAL A 31 -1.55 -3.75 -1.13
C VAL A 31 -2.86 -3.82 -0.36
N GLU A 32 -2.91 -4.72 0.63
CA GLU A 32 -4.01 -4.85 1.57
C GLU A 32 -3.50 -4.93 3.02
N PRO A 33 -4.36 -4.69 4.04
CA PRO A 33 -3.99 -4.88 5.43
C PRO A 33 -3.78 -6.37 5.76
N ALA A 34 -2.69 -6.71 6.44
CA ALA A 34 -2.43 -8.09 6.87
C ALA A 34 -3.48 -8.61 7.87
N ALA A 35 -4.10 -7.71 8.64
CA ALA A 35 -5.19 -8.06 9.53
C ALA A 35 -6.50 -8.44 8.80
N SER A 36 -6.66 -8.03 7.53
CA SER A 36 -7.85 -8.32 6.71
C SER A 36 -7.46 -8.69 5.27
N PRO A 37 -6.80 -9.84 5.05
CA PRO A 37 -6.21 -10.22 3.77
C PRO A 37 -7.25 -10.84 2.82
N VAL A 38 -8.33 -10.11 2.53
CA VAL A 38 -9.47 -10.62 1.76
C VAL A 38 -9.14 -10.84 0.28
N LEU A 39 -8.18 -10.10 -0.29
CA LEU A 39 -7.75 -10.29 -1.68
C LEU A 39 -6.98 -11.59 -1.87
N GLU A 40 -6.30 -12.05 -0.83
CA GLU A 40 -5.61 -13.34 -0.77
C GLU A 40 -6.52 -14.50 -0.31
N GLY A 41 -7.82 -14.22 -0.11
CA GLY A 41 -8.82 -15.22 0.31
C GLY A 41 -8.88 -15.46 1.82
N GLY A 42 -8.28 -14.58 2.62
CA GLY A 42 -8.37 -14.59 4.07
C GLY A 42 -9.66 -13.97 4.60
N GLU A 43 -9.82 -14.01 5.92
CA GLU A 43 -11.00 -13.47 6.59
C GLU A 43 -10.91 -11.94 6.77
N ALA A 44 -12.07 -11.28 6.66
CA ALA A 44 -12.20 -9.86 6.92
C ALA A 44 -12.10 -9.59 8.42
N ALA A 45 -11.30 -8.60 8.81
CA ALA A 45 -11.18 -8.18 10.20
C ALA A 45 -10.87 -6.68 10.31
N PRO A 46 -11.08 -6.05 11.47
CA PRO A 46 -10.68 -4.67 11.71
C PRO A 46 -9.18 -4.45 11.53
N HIS A 47 -8.81 -3.31 10.94
CA HIS A 47 -7.43 -2.88 10.76
C HIS A 47 -7.31 -1.36 10.90
N ARG A 48 -6.07 -0.85 11.00
CA ARG A 48 -5.78 0.58 11.23
C ARG A 48 -5.29 1.33 9.98
N ILE A 49 -5.24 0.69 8.81
CA ILE A 49 -4.80 1.33 7.57
C ILE A 49 -6.00 1.98 6.89
N GLN A 50 -6.28 3.23 7.21
CA GLN A 50 -7.41 3.98 6.64
C GLN A 50 -7.25 4.13 5.12
N GLY A 51 -8.38 4.02 4.40
CA GLY A 51 -8.47 4.26 2.96
C GLY A 51 -8.33 3.01 2.09
N ILE A 52 -7.85 1.89 2.64
CA ILE A 52 -7.75 0.60 1.96
C ILE A 52 -8.38 -0.50 2.81
N GLY A 53 -8.48 -1.72 2.29
CA GLY A 53 -9.01 -2.86 3.04
C GLY A 53 -10.49 -2.71 3.36
N ALA A 54 -11.36 -2.79 2.35
CA ALA A 54 -12.82 -2.60 2.52
C ALA A 54 -13.51 -3.78 3.22
N ASN A 55 -12.78 -4.79 3.69
CA ASN A 55 -13.29 -6.02 4.30
C ASN A 55 -14.17 -6.89 3.37
N PHE A 56 -14.11 -6.63 2.08
CA PHE A 56 -14.70 -7.43 1.01
C PHE A 56 -13.92 -7.20 -0.28
N ILE A 57 -14.07 -8.09 -1.27
CA ILE A 57 -13.46 -7.91 -2.60
C ILE A 57 -14.30 -6.87 -3.36
N PRO A 58 -13.74 -5.67 -3.68
CA PRO A 58 -14.48 -4.63 -4.37
C PRO A 58 -14.86 -5.05 -5.80
N LYS A 59 -16.02 -4.59 -6.28
CA LYS A 59 -16.50 -4.93 -7.64
C LYS A 59 -15.56 -4.46 -8.77
N LEU A 60 -14.78 -3.39 -8.54
CA LEU A 60 -13.83 -2.86 -9.52
C LEU A 60 -12.47 -3.59 -9.50
N TYR A 61 -12.24 -4.41 -8.45
CA TYR A 61 -11.00 -5.18 -8.36
C TYR A 61 -11.02 -6.34 -9.36
N ASP A 62 -9.98 -6.42 -10.16
CA ASP A 62 -9.79 -7.44 -11.19
C ASP A 62 -8.44 -8.12 -10.97
N ALA A 63 -8.49 -9.29 -10.37
CA ALA A 63 -7.29 -10.07 -10.06
C ALA A 63 -6.47 -10.44 -11.32
N SER A 64 -7.09 -10.48 -12.50
CA SER A 64 -6.40 -10.86 -13.73
C SER A 64 -5.34 -9.85 -14.20
N VAL A 65 -5.40 -8.60 -13.71
CA VAL A 65 -4.44 -7.55 -14.06
C VAL A 65 -3.41 -7.28 -12.95
N VAL A 66 -3.55 -7.95 -11.79
CA VAL A 66 -2.65 -7.85 -10.63
C VAL A 66 -1.73 -9.06 -10.63
N ASP A 67 -0.44 -8.84 -10.47
CA ASP A 67 0.56 -9.92 -10.48
C ASP A 67 0.84 -10.45 -9.07
N GLU A 68 0.67 -9.60 -8.06
CA GLU A 68 0.97 -9.94 -6.68
C GLU A 68 0.09 -9.13 -5.71
N VAL A 69 -0.26 -9.73 -4.58
CA VAL A 69 -0.84 -9.03 -3.43
C VAL A 69 0.19 -9.06 -2.30
N ILE A 70 0.39 -7.93 -1.64
CA ILE A 70 1.24 -7.84 -0.44
C ILE A 70 0.37 -7.39 0.73
N SER A 71 0.25 -8.25 1.71
CA SER A 71 -0.40 -7.95 2.98
C SER A 71 0.56 -7.21 3.92
N VAL A 72 0.16 -6.02 4.39
CA VAL A 72 1.00 -5.15 5.21
C VAL A 72 0.46 -5.07 6.63
N PRO A 73 1.28 -5.34 7.66
CA PRO A 73 0.90 -5.13 9.05
C PRO A 73 0.65 -3.64 9.35
N ASP A 74 -0.31 -3.36 10.21
CA ASP A 74 -0.69 -1.99 10.57
C ASP A 74 0.50 -1.17 11.11
N ASP A 75 1.29 -1.74 12.02
CA ASP A 75 2.45 -1.06 12.61
C ASP A 75 3.53 -0.75 11.56
N GLU A 76 3.73 -1.64 10.61
CA GLU A 76 4.69 -1.43 9.53
C GLU A 76 4.24 -0.32 8.57
N ALA A 77 2.93 -0.21 8.29
CA ALA A 77 2.38 0.89 7.52
C ALA A 77 2.59 2.24 8.22
N ILE A 78 2.33 2.31 9.53
CA ILE A 78 2.53 3.50 10.34
C ILE A 78 4.02 3.86 10.43
N ARG A 79 4.88 2.88 10.69
CA ARG A 79 6.34 3.07 10.75
C ARG A 79 6.89 3.61 9.44
N ALA A 80 6.53 3.01 8.32
CA ALA A 80 6.97 3.45 7.00
C ALA A 80 6.47 4.87 6.66
N GLY A 81 5.25 5.23 7.07
CA GLY A 81 4.73 6.60 6.92
C GLY A 81 5.51 7.63 7.75
N ARG A 82 5.89 7.28 8.98
CA ARG A 82 6.75 8.12 9.84
C ARG A 82 8.17 8.27 9.28
N GLU A 83 8.76 7.17 8.83
CA GLU A 83 10.08 7.20 8.18
C GLU A 83 10.05 8.08 6.94
N LEU A 84 9.05 7.97 6.08
CA LEU A 84 8.88 8.79 4.89
C LEU A 84 8.84 10.28 5.22
N ALA A 85 8.11 10.66 6.26
CA ALA A 85 8.06 12.04 6.72
C ALA A 85 9.42 12.52 7.26
N ALA A 86 10.11 11.69 8.04
CA ALA A 86 11.37 12.04 8.69
C ALA A 86 12.56 12.09 7.71
N THR A 87 12.62 11.18 6.73
CA THR A 87 13.79 11.03 5.84
C THR A 87 13.63 11.79 4.53
N GLU A 88 12.40 11.84 3.99
CA GLU A 88 12.12 12.44 2.69
C GLU A 88 11.33 13.76 2.77
N GLY A 89 10.86 14.13 3.96
CA GLY A 89 10.04 15.33 4.16
C GLY A 89 8.64 15.23 3.55
N LEU A 90 8.16 14.03 3.25
CA LEU A 90 6.87 13.77 2.63
C LEU A 90 5.84 13.38 3.69
N LEU A 91 4.94 14.29 4.03
CA LEU A 91 3.78 13.97 4.88
C LEU A 91 2.69 13.32 4.02
N ALA A 92 2.50 12.02 4.22
CA ALA A 92 1.49 11.22 3.52
C ALA A 92 0.65 10.41 4.51
N GLY A 93 -0.47 9.85 4.07
CA GLY A 93 -1.38 9.09 4.92
C GLY A 93 -0.88 7.67 5.26
N ILE A 94 -1.61 6.96 6.12
CA ILE A 94 -1.25 5.61 6.59
C ILE A 94 -1.19 4.62 5.43
N SER A 95 -2.14 4.68 4.47
CA SER A 95 -2.13 3.81 3.29
C SER A 95 -0.95 4.09 2.35
N SER A 96 -0.43 5.32 2.35
CA SER A 96 0.82 5.66 1.67
C SER A 96 2.02 4.94 2.32
N GLY A 97 2.06 4.91 3.65
CA GLY A 97 3.06 4.13 4.40
C GLY A 97 3.00 2.64 4.06
N ALA A 98 1.80 2.08 3.94
CA ALA A 98 1.62 0.69 3.51
C ALA A 98 2.19 0.45 2.09
N ALA A 99 1.93 1.35 1.14
CA ALA A 99 2.45 1.25 -0.22
C ALA A 99 3.99 1.37 -0.25
N VAL A 100 4.56 2.27 0.56
CA VAL A 100 6.03 2.43 0.69
C VAL A 100 6.66 1.19 1.31
N TYR A 101 6.06 0.63 2.36
CA TYR A 101 6.54 -0.62 2.96
C TYR A 101 6.57 -1.75 1.93
N ALA A 102 5.48 -1.97 1.20
CA ALA A 102 5.41 -2.99 0.17
C ALA A 102 6.45 -2.77 -0.95
N ALA A 103 6.62 -1.52 -1.41
CA ALA A 103 7.65 -1.18 -2.40
C ALA A 103 9.06 -1.46 -1.89
N ARG A 104 9.33 -1.19 -0.61
CA ARG A 104 10.60 -1.53 0.04
C ARG A 104 10.84 -3.03 0.09
N GLN A 105 9.82 -3.83 0.45
CA GLN A 105 9.93 -5.29 0.43
C GLN A 105 10.28 -5.81 -0.98
N LEU A 106 9.67 -5.26 -2.03
CA LEU A 106 10.02 -5.59 -3.41
C LEU A 106 11.48 -5.23 -3.73
N SER A 107 11.93 -4.04 -3.32
CA SER A 107 13.28 -3.55 -3.64
C SER A 107 14.41 -4.43 -3.09
N LEU A 108 14.14 -5.20 -2.04
CA LEU A 108 15.09 -6.13 -1.42
C LEU A 108 15.22 -7.45 -2.19
N ARG A 109 14.31 -7.73 -3.12
CA ARG A 109 14.33 -8.97 -3.89
C ARG A 109 15.30 -8.88 -5.06
N PRO A 110 16.08 -9.93 -5.35
CA PRO A 110 17.07 -9.92 -6.43
C PRO A 110 16.51 -9.56 -7.81
N GLU A 111 15.28 -10.01 -8.13
CA GLU A 111 14.61 -9.75 -9.41
C GLU A 111 14.24 -8.29 -9.62
N PHE A 112 14.16 -7.49 -8.54
CA PHE A 112 13.90 -6.04 -8.61
C PHE A 112 15.17 -5.20 -8.48
N LYS A 113 16.34 -5.80 -8.37
CA LYS A 113 17.61 -5.07 -8.32
C LYS A 113 17.77 -4.19 -9.56
N ASN A 114 18.06 -2.91 -9.35
CA ASN A 114 18.18 -1.89 -10.41
C ASN A 114 16.89 -1.67 -11.24
N LYS A 115 15.72 -2.05 -10.71
CA LYS A 115 14.42 -1.77 -11.33
C LYS A 115 13.79 -0.53 -10.74
N LYS A 116 12.94 0.14 -11.51
CA LYS A 116 12.09 1.23 -11.01
C LYS A 116 10.85 0.64 -10.34
N ILE A 117 10.60 1.06 -9.11
CA ILE A 117 9.40 0.73 -8.35
C ILE A 117 8.68 2.04 -8.05
N VAL A 118 7.44 2.15 -8.50
CA VAL A 118 6.58 3.32 -8.27
C VAL A 118 5.53 2.94 -7.25
N ALA A 119 5.51 3.62 -6.11
CA ALA A 119 4.47 3.49 -5.09
C ALA A 119 3.51 4.68 -5.18
N LEU A 120 2.21 4.42 -5.17
CA LEU A 120 1.19 5.46 -5.14
C LEU A 120 0.97 5.92 -3.70
N LEU A 121 1.11 7.23 -3.47
CA LEU A 121 0.79 7.91 -2.22
C LEU A 121 -0.53 8.69 -2.43
N PRO A 122 -1.69 8.15 -2.02
CA PRO A 122 -3.00 8.65 -2.48
C PRO A 122 -3.46 9.93 -1.79
N ASP A 123 -2.93 10.25 -0.62
CA ASP A 123 -3.30 11.42 0.15
C ASP A 123 -2.15 12.00 0.97
N THR A 124 -2.40 13.15 1.57
CA THR A 124 -1.44 13.92 2.36
C THR A 124 -1.62 13.67 3.85
N GLY A 125 -0.57 13.97 4.63
CA GLY A 125 -0.49 13.61 6.05
C GLY A 125 -1.27 14.51 7.00
N GLU A 126 -1.70 15.71 6.60
CA GLU A 126 -2.37 16.66 7.48
C GLU A 126 -3.68 16.14 8.09
N ARG A 127 -4.35 15.21 7.44
CA ARG A 127 -5.54 14.53 7.96
C ARG A 127 -5.25 13.57 9.12
N TYR A 128 -3.98 13.23 9.32
CA TYR A 128 -3.53 12.19 10.25
C TYR A 128 -2.73 12.73 11.43
N LEU A 129 -2.63 14.08 11.58
CA LEU A 129 -1.82 14.70 12.64
C LEU A 129 -2.28 14.31 14.04
N SER A 130 -3.57 14.04 14.25
CA SER A 130 -4.14 13.59 15.52
C SER A 130 -4.29 12.07 15.66
N THR A 131 -3.82 11.33 14.66
CA THR A 131 -3.85 9.85 14.68
C THR A 131 -2.51 9.27 15.12
N GLU A 132 -2.50 7.95 15.33
CA GLU A 132 -1.27 7.21 15.67
C GLU A 132 -0.13 7.40 14.65
N LEU A 133 -0.40 7.86 13.42
CA LEU A 133 0.65 8.14 12.44
C LEU A 133 1.62 9.22 12.91
N PHE A 134 1.13 10.31 13.54
CA PHE A 134 1.95 11.45 13.95
C PHE A 134 1.86 11.80 15.44
N ALA A 135 0.96 11.19 16.19
CA ALA A 135 0.86 11.37 17.64
C ALA A 135 1.83 10.44 18.38
N PHE A 136 3.12 10.67 18.24
CA PHE A 136 4.21 9.79 18.71
C PHE A 136 4.16 9.47 20.19
N ASP A 137 3.82 10.45 21.04
CA ASP A 137 3.77 10.28 22.50
C ASP A 137 2.61 9.38 22.93
N ALA A 138 1.49 9.44 22.17
CA ALA A 138 0.30 8.63 22.46
C ALA A 138 0.39 7.21 21.85
N TYR A 139 1.14 7.06 20.78
CA TYR A 139 1.28 5.81 20.02
C TYR A 139 2.76 5.53 19.69
N PRO A 140 3.59 5.20 20.69
CA PRO A 140 4.99 4.83 20.44
C PRO A 140 5.03 3.53 19.62
N LEU A 141 6.00 3.45 18.70
CA LEU A 141 6.35 2.21 17.99
C LEU A 141 7.76 1.81 18.47
N ASP A 142 7.84 0.66 19.08
CA ASP A 142 9.10 0.07 19.56
C ASP A 142 10.00 -0.44 18.41
#